data_22c1cd61bf21f2d617518ff672a9617e
#
_entry.id   22c1cd61bf21f2d617518ff672a9617e
#
_cell.length_a   1.000
_cell.length_b   1.000
_cell.length_c   1.000
_cell.angle_alpha   90.00
_cell.angle_beta   90.00
_cell.angle_gamma   90.00
#
_symmetry.space_group_name_H-M   'P 1'
#
loop_
_entity.id
_entity.type
_entity.pdbx_description
1 polymer ?
#
loop_
_entity_poly.entity_id
_entity_poly.type
_entity_poly.pdbx_seq_one_letter_code
_entity_poly.pdbx_strand_id
1 'polypeptide(L)'
;MKSKVTFLIPYFGKIPNYFDLFLKSCEYNMGGYKWIVFTDDQTIRNWPDNVLRVFMTFDELKELIQSKFDFEIKIIEPHKLCDYKPAYVYIFEEYLEEADYWGHCD
;
A
#
# COMPACT_ATOMS: atom_id res chain seq x y z
N MET A 1 -10.92 -4.43 12.40
CA MET A 1 -9.95 -5.03 13.35
C MET A 1 -8.75 -4.10 13.52
N LYS A 2 -8.45 -3.77 14.76
CA LYS A 2 -7.29 -2.92 15.04
C LYS A 2 -6.01 -3.72 14.84
N SER A 3 -5.08 -3.21 14.04
CA SER A 3 -3.80 -3.86 13.82
C SER A 3 -2.73 -3.24 14.72
N LYS A 4 -1.75 -4.07 15.11
CA LYS A 4 -0.59 -3.59 15.84
C LYS A 4 0.36 -2.86 14.90
N VAL A 5 0.61 -3.46 13.73
CA VAL A 5 1.45 -2.87 12.69
C VAL A 5 0.74 -2.99 11.36
N THR A 6 0.67 -1.88 10.61
CA THR A 6 0.12 -1.86 9.26
C THR A 6 1.22 -1.48 8.27
N PHE A 7 1.42 -2.32 7.28
CA PHE A 7 2.40 -2.07 6.21
C PHE A 7 1.69 -1.58 4.96
N LEU A 8 2.26 -0.58 4.32
CA LEU A 8 1.72 0.02 3.09
C LEU A 8 2.57 -0.41 1.91
N ILE A 9 1.92 -0.93 0.87
CA ILE A 9 2.59 -1.40 -0.34
C ILE A 9 1.91 -0.80 -1.57
N PRO A 10 2.35 0.37 -2.05
CA PRO A 10 1.89 0.85 -3.35
C PRO A 10 2.66 0.15 -4.46
N TYR A 11 1.96 -0.57 -5.33
CA TYR A 11 2.58 -1.29 -6.44
C TYR A 11 1.71 -1.15 -7.69
N PHE A 12 2.22 -0.53 -8.71
CA PHE A 12 1.51 -0.28 -9.95
C PHE A 12 2.17 -1.03 -11.11
N GLY A 13 1.32 -1.56 -12.00
CA GLY A 13 1.74 -2.44 -13.05
C GLY A 13 1.43 -3.89 -12.69
N LYS A 14 1.87 -4.82 -13.55
CA LYS A 14 1.59 -6.23 -13.32
C LYS A 14 2.36 -6.76 -12.12
N ILE A 15 1.62 -7.28 -11.14
CA ILE A 15 2.24 -7.89 -9.96
C ILE A 15 2.91 -9.20 -10.35
N PRO A 16 4.19 -9.42 -9.97
CA PRO A 16 4.89 -10.65 -10.32
C PRO A 16 4.28 -11.90 -9.70
N ASN A 17 4.49 -13.05 -10.33
CA ASN A 17 3.93 -14.31 -9.83
C ASN A 17 4.46 -14.70 -8.44
N TYR A 18 5.70 -14.30 -8.10
CA TYR A 18 6.24 -14.62 -6.78
C TYR A 18 5.50 -13.90 -5.65
N PHE A 19 4.64 -12.95 -5.99
CA PHE A 19 3.83 -12.22 -5.00
C PHE A 19 2.89 -13.17 -4.24
N ASP A 20 2.48 -14.27 -4.87
CA ASP A 20 1.64 -15.27 -4.20
C ASP A 20 2.37 -15.88 -3.01
N LEU A 21 3.68 -16.06 -3.11
CA LEU A 21 4.49 -16.54 -1.99
C LEU A 21 4.54 -15.50 -0.87
N PHE A 22 4.64 -14.21 -1.23
CA PHE A 22 4.56 -13.14 -0.24
C PHE A 22 3.23 -13.15 0.49
N LEU A 23 2.12 -13.31 -0.24
CA LEU A 23 0.78 -13.38 0.37
C LEU A 23 0.66 -14.56 1.33
N LYS A 24 1.26 -15.69 0.96
CA LYS A 24 1.28 -16.86 1.84
C LYS A 24 2.05 -16.58 3.13
N SER A 25 3.16 -15.85 3.03
CA SER A 25 3.93 -15.40 4.20
C SER A 25 3.10 -14.51 5.12
N CYS A 26 2.32 -13.59 4.53
CA CYS A 26 1.44 -12.71 5.30
C CYS A 26 0.41 -13.51 6.08
N GLU A 27 -0.15 -14.55 5.45
CA GLU A 27 -1.14 -15.42 6.08
C GLU A 27 -0.61 -16.06 7.36
N TYR A 28 0.68 -16.43 7.38
CA TYR A 28 1.30 -17.00 8.57
C TYR A 28 1.59 -15.97 9.66
N ASN A 29 1.42 -14.68 9.38
CA ASN A 29 1.74 -13.60 10.32
C ASN A 29 0.51 -12.77 10.66
N MET A 30 -0.62 -13.44 10.94
CA MET A 30 -1.88 -12.75 11.21
C MET A 30 -1.94 -12.06 12.58
N GLY A 31 -1.05 -12.39 13.49
CA GLY A 31 -1.15 -11.91 14.88
C GLY A 31 -0.82 -10.43 15.04
N GLY A 32 -1.73 -9.55 14.69
CA GLY A 32 -1.56 -8.11 14.86
C GLY A 32 -0.90 -7.40 13.68
N TYR A 33 -0.63 -8.11 12.59
CA TYR A 33 -0.01 -7.52 11.40
C TYR A 33 -1.04 -7.42 10.28
N LYS A 34 -1.00 -6.29 9.56
CA LYS A 34 -1.88 -6.03 8.43
C LYS A 34 -1.07 -5.42 7.29
N TRP A 35 -1.39 -5.80 6.07
CA TRP A 35 -0.79 -5.23 4.86
C TRP A 35 -1.88 -4.59 4.02
N ILE A 36 -1.62 -3.40 3.49
CA ILE A 36 -2.53 -2.73 2.55
C ILE A 36 -1.78 -2.54 1.25
N VAL A 37 -2.26 -3.19 0.19
CA VAL A 37 -1.65 -3.13 -1.14
C VAL A 37 -2.49 -2.22 -2.01
N PHE A 38 -1.89 -1.12 -2.46
CA PHE A 38 -2.51 -0.19 -3.41
C PHE A 38 -2.01 -0.55 -4.80
N THR A 39 -2.90 -0.98 -5.67
CA THR A 39 -2.48 -1.49 -6.98
C THR A 39 -3.58 -1.32 -8.02
N ASP A 40 -3.17 -1.21 -9.27
CA ASP A 40 -4.08 -1.22 -10.42
C ASP A 40 -4.18 -2.61 -11.05
N ASP A 41 -3.49 -3.61 -10.51
CA ASP A 41 -3.56 -4.99 -10.99
C ASP A 41 -4.83 -5.66 -10.47
N GLN A 42 -5.70 -6.11 -11.39
CA GLN A 42 -6.97 -6.75 -11.06
C GLN A 42 -6.91 -8.28 -11.16
N THR A 43 -5.73 -8.85 -11.30
CA THR A 43 -5.56 -10.30 -11.38
C THR A 43 -6.13 -10.98 -10.14
N ILE A 44 -6.89 -12.05 -10.35
CA ILE A 44 -7.49 -12.80 -9.25
C ILE A 44 -6.40 -13.56 -8.51
N ARG A 45 -6.34 -13.36 -7.19
CA ARG A 45 -5.37 -14.01 -6.29
C ARG A 45 -6.04 -14.38 -4.99
N ASN A 46 -5.41 -15.28 -4.24
CA ASN A 46 -5.87 -15.62 -2.89
C ASN A 46 -5.31 -14.60 -1.90
N TRP A 47 -6.15 -13.63 -1.54
CA TRP A 47 -5.76 -12.58 -0.60
C TRP A 47 -6.10 -13.01 0.82
N PRO A 48 -5.10 -13.15 1.72
CA PRO A 48 -5.37 -13.46 3.13
C PRO A 48 -6.19 -12.36 3.81
N ASP A 49 -6.88 -12.70 4.90
CA ASP A 49 -7.73 -11.75 5.61
C ASP A 49 -6.97 -10.55 6.16
N ASN A 50 -5.68 -10.70 6.42
CA ASN A 50 -4.84 -9.62 6.93
C ASN A 50 -4.18 -8.78 5.84
N VAL A 51 -4.50 -9.05 4.58
CA VAL A 51 -4.02 -8.25 3.45
C VAL A 51 -5.22 -7.62 2.74
N LEU A 52 -5.27 -6.30 2.76
CA LEU A 52 -6.32 -5.55 2.08
C LEU A 52 -5.78 -5.05 0.74
N ARG A 53 -6.45 -5.42 -0.36
CA ARG A 53 -6.13 -4.87 -1.67
C ARG A 53 -7.04 -3.67 -1.92
N VAL A 54 -6.43 -2.51 -2.13
CA VAL A 54 -7.15 -1.30 -2.53
C VAL A 54 -6.87 -1.08 -4.00
N PHE A 55 -7.90 -1.22 -4.83
CA PHE A 55 -7.76 -0.92 -6.25
C PHE A 55 -7.63 0.58 -6.44
N MET A 56 -6.56 0.98 -7.10
CA MET A 56 -6.28 2.38 -7.34
C MET A 56 -5.38 2.48 -8.57
N THR A 57 -5.71 3.36 -9.50
CA THR A 57 -4.81 3.62 -10.62
C THR A 57 -3.67 4.53 -10.17
N PHE A 58 -2.59 4.53 -10.93
CA PHE A 58 -1.47 5.41 -10.61
C PHE A 58 -1.90 6.89 -10.67
N ASP A 59 -2.77 7.23 -11.61
CA ASP A 59 -3.30 8.60 -11.70
C ASP A 59 -4.11 8.99 -10.48
N GLU A 60 -4.93 8.06 -9.96
CA GLU A 60 -5.68 8.28 -8.73
C GLU A 60 -4.76 8.49 -7.54
N LEU A 61 -3.67 7.74 -7.46
CA LEU A 61 -2.68 7.94 -6.40
C LEU A 61 -2.00 9.29 -6.52
N LYS A 62 -1.66 9.71 -7.74
CA LYS A 62 -1.06 11.04 -7.95
C LYS A 62 -2.00 12.15 -7.49
N GLU A 63 -3.30 11.99 -7.75
CA GLU A 63 -4.30 12.95 -7.28
C GLU A 63 -4.39 12.96 -5.76
N LEU A 64 -4.35 11.80 -5.13
CA LEU A 64 -4.37 11.70 -3.67
C LEU A 64 -3.16 12.40 -3.08
N ILE A 65 -1.98 12.16 -3.61
CA ILE A 65 -0.75 12.80 -3.13
C ILE A 65 -0.85 14.32 -3.32
N GLN A 66 -1.29 14.76 -4.50
CA GLN A 66 -1.42 16.20 -4.77
C GLN A 66 -2.42 16.86 -3.81
N SER A 67 -3.48 16.16 -3.43
CA SER A 67 -4.49 16.70 -2.52
C SER A 67 -3.95 16.97 -1.11
N LYS A 68 -2.83 16.35 -0.76
CA LYS A 68 -2.22 16.47 0.58
C LYS A 68 -1.17 17.59 0.66
N PHE A 69 -0.78 18.17 -0.46
CA PHE A 69 0.27 19.19 -0.50
C PHE A 69 -0.20 20.45 -1.21
N ASP A 70 0.29 21.60 -0.75
CA ASP A 70 -0.08 22.92 -1.32
C ASP A 70 0.72 23.28 -2.56
N PHE A 71 1.79 22.55 -2.83
CA PHE A 71 2.66 22.82 -3.98
C PHE A 71 2.57 21.70 -5.00
N GLU A 72 2.94 21.99 -6.24
CA GLU A 72 2.85 21.02 -7.33
C GLU A 72 3.79 19.83 -7.09
N ILE A 73 3.21 18.63 -7.11
CA ILE A 73 3.94 17.39 -6.99
C ILE A 73 4.02 16.73 -8.38
N LYS A 74 5.22 16.35 -8.80
CA LYS A 74 5.43 15.68 -10.09
C LYS A 74 5.95 14.28 -9.87
N ILE A 75 5.11 13.28 -10.18
CA ILE A 75 5.50 11.87 -10.15
C ILE A 75 5.19 11.31 -11.53
N ILE A 76 6.25 11.03 -12.29
CA ILE A 76 6.11 10.58 -13.68
C ILE A 76 5.96 9.06 -13.74
N GLU A 77 6.69 8.34 -12.91
CA GLU A 77 6.75 6.88 -12.92
C GLU A 77 6.53 6.30 -11.53
N PRO A 78 5.90 5.09 -11.43
CA PRO A 78 5.61 4.50 -10.14
C PRO A 78 6.82 4.32 -9.21
N HIS A 79 8.00 4.00 -9.75
CA HIS A 79 9.18 3.80 -8.91
C HIS A 79 9.63 5.08 -8.21
N LYS A 80 9.19 6.24 -8.67
CA LYS A 80 9.49 7.51 -7.99
C LYS A 80 8.74 7.68 -6.68
N LEU A 81 7.77 6.81 -6.40
CA LEU A 81 7.08 6.82 -5.12
C LEU A 81 8.01 6.59 -3.94
N CYS A 82 9.14 5.90 -4.13
CA CYS A 82 10.09 5.70 -3.05
C CYS A 82 10.62 7.01 -2.47
N ASP A 83 10.63 8.08 -3.25
CA ASP A 83 11.06 9.40 -2.77
C ASP A 83 10.08 9.96 -1.73
N TYR A 84 8.86 9.44 -1.69
CA TYR A 84 7.79 9.90 -0.81
C TYR A 84 7.54 9.00 0.41
N LYS A 85 8.35 7.95 0.60
CA LYS A 85 8.17 7.03 1.73
C LYS A 85 8.08 7.73 3.08
N PRO A 86 8.92 8.75 3.37
CA PRO A 86 8.79 9.46 4.65
C PRO A 86 7.46 10.15 4.86
N ALA A 87 6.72 10.44 3.78
CA ALA A 87 5.43 11.12 3.84
C ALA A 87 4.24 10.15 3.78
N TYR A 88 4.46 8.85 3.75
CA TYR A 88 3.38 7.87 3.60
C TYR A 88 2.34 7.95 4.71
N VAL A 89 2.73 8.20 5.94
CA VAL A 89 1.78 8.31 7.04
C VAL A 89 0.81 9.45 6.79
N TYR A 90 1.27 10.53 6.20
CA TYR A 90 0.42 11.68 5.89
C TYR A 90 -0.47 11.40 4.66
N ILE A 91 0.12 10.80 3.61
CA ILE A 91 -0.60 10.51 2.36
C ILE A 91 -1.72 9.48 2.61
N PHE A 92 -1.42 8.43 3.37
CA PHE A 92 -2.33 7.31 3.59
C PHE A 92 -2.93 7.30 5.00
N GLU A 93 -3.02 8.46 5.66
CA GLU A 93 -3.47 8.54 7.05
C GLU A 93 -4.83 7.91 7.29
N GLU A 94 -5.73 8.00 6.30
CA GLU A 94 -7.07 7.42 6.42
C GLU A 94 -7.04 5.90 6.56
N TYR A 95 -6.01 5.25 6.03
CA TYR A 95 -5.85 3.80 6.09
C TYR A 95 -5.13 3.32 7.34
N LEU A 96 -4.58 4.25 8.14
CA LEU A 96 -3.77 3.94 9.30
C LEU A 96 -4.45 4.24 10.64
N GLU A 97 -5.72 4.65 10.62
CA GLU A 97 -6.45 5.08 11.83
C GLU A 97 -6.48 4.01 12.92
N GLU A 98 -6.52 2.74 12.55
CA GLU A 98 -6.60 1.64 13.51
C GLU A 98 -5.25 0.99 13.81
N ALA A 99 -4.16 1.54 13.31
CA ALA A 99 -2.82 0.97 13.51
C ALA A 99 -2.09 1.66 14.64
N ASP A 100 -1.41 0.89 15.50
CA ASP A 100 -0.53 1.44 16.53
C ASP A 100 0.79 1.88 15.91
N TYR A 101 1.27 1.13 14.89
CA TYR A 101 2.49 1.40 14.16
C TYR A 101 2.27 1.21 12.68
N TRP A 102 3.10 1.85 11.86
CA TRP A 102 3.03 1.69 10.41
C TRP A 102 4.42 1.44 9.82
N GLY A 103 4.46 0.87 8.63
CA GLY A 103 5.68 0.67 7.89
C GLY A 103 5.39 0.64 6.39
N HIS A 104 6.44 0.49 5.60
CA HIS A 104 6.30 0.31 4.15
C HIS A 104 7.15 -0.86 3.70
N CYS A 105 6.69 -1.52 2.65
CA CYS A 105 7.41 -2.63 2.02
C CYS A 105 7.62 -2.29 0.54
N ASP A 106 8.72 -2.72 0.02
CA ASP A 106 9.03 -2.54 -1.40
C ASP A 106 8.49 -3.69 -2.24
#